data_8ed816b68ed95099b8f354f03ec12a0a
#
_entry.id   8ed816b68ed95099b8f354f03ec12a0a
#
_cell.length_a   1.000
_cell.length_b   1.000
_cell.length_c   1.000
_cell.angle_alpha   90.00
_cell.angle_beta   90.00
_cell.angle_gamma   90.00
#
_symmetry.space_group_name_H-M   'P 1'
#
loop_
_entity.id
_entity.type
_entity.pdbx_description
1 polymer ?
#
loop_
_entity_poly.entity_id
_entity_poly.type
_entity_poly.pdbx_seq_one_letter_code
_entity_poly.pdbx_strand_id
1 'polypeptide(L)'
;LDLPIESETKYQSSYRVYLDQGVDLLGARPKSISLVATEDHPDQLTIMFANKGDSASTSLRANAAANASLKDITEIKRLIQADHDLLKKNISGLLGKPSTQGFGEAGKTREFPLRWNHQGTTFLLTKRPGEFCVLRVLPSLSADHGGKTSRISDSAMRERMKNNVVHRPNGDVIIENIPMVDQGPKGFCVPATYTRVLLYAGVPADLYLLALLGRTDVGGGTSTMAMENSARALAFSYGR
;
A
#
# COMPACT_ATOMS: atom_id res chain seq x y z
N LEU A 1 6.04 0.39 18.69
CA LEU A 1 5.87 -0.78 17.82
C LEU A 1 7.23 -1.05 17.20
N ASP A 2 7.90 -2.16 17.62
CA ASP A 2 9.13 -2.62 16.98
C ASP A 2 8.74 -3.33 15.67
N LEU A 3 8.52 -2.54 14.63
CA LEU A 3 8.25 -3.08 13.31
C LEU A 3 9.56 -3.52 12.66
N PRO A 4 9.65 -4.73 12.09
CA PRO A 4 10.83 -5.17 11.36
C PRO A 4 11.06 -4.30 10.12
N ILE A 5 12.35 -4.04 9.85
CA ILE A 5 12.77 -3.31 8.65
C ILE A 5 12.40 -4.15 7.42
N GLU A 6 11.64 -3.56 6.49
CA GLU A 6 11.35 -4.14 5.19
C GLU A 6 12.40 -3.71 4.16
N SER A 7 12.74 -2.43 4.20
CA SER A 7 13.70 -1.82 3.28
C SER A 7 14.37 -0.60 3.90
N GLU A 8 15.66 -0.49 3.70
CA GLU A 8 16.42 0.71 4.00
C GLU A 8 17.20 1.14 2.76
N THR A 9 16.97 2.37 2.34
CA THR A 9 17.66 3.01 1.24
C THR A 9 18.21 4.36 1.69
N LYS A 10 19.11 4.96 0.93
CA LYS A 10 19.59 6.32 1.18
C LYS A 10 18.49 7.38 1.26
N TYR A 11 17.29 7.09 0.76
CA TYR A 11 16.23 8.07 0.55
C TYR A 11 14.99 7.83 1.40
N GLN A 12 14.76 6.60 1.83
CA GLN A 12 13.55 6.21 2.55
C GLN A 12 13.77 4.88 3.24
N SER A 13 13.18 4.74 4.42
CA SER A 13 13.07 3.49 5.15
C SER A 13 11.62 3.00 5.14
N SER A 14 11.42 1.71 5.06
CA SER A 14 10.12 1.10 5.27
C SER A 14 10.20 -0.08 6.24
N TYR A 15 9.11 -0.28 6.96
CA TYR A 15 8.94 -1.30 7.97
C TYR A 15 7.63 -2.02 7.68
N ARG A 16 7.59 -3.35 7.84
CA ARG A 16 6.36 -4.11 7.62
C ARG A 16 6.32 -5.37 8.48
N VAL A 17 5.14 -5.67 8.99
CA VAL A 17 4.82 -6.94 9.61
C VAL A 17 3.51 -7.47 9.06
N TYR A 18 3.45 -8.78 8.82
CA TYR A 18 2.22 -9.51 8.56
C TYR A 18 1.78 -10.19 9.86
N LEU A 19 0.50 -10.06 10.18
CA LEU A 19 -0.06 -10.50 11.45
C LEU A 19 -0.97 -11.71 11.20
N ASP A 20 -0.50 -12.88 11.61
CA ASP A 20 -1.28 -14.12 11.47
C ASP A 20 -2.34 -14.28 12.56
N GLN A 21 -2.04 -13.85 13.79
CA GLN A 21 -2.94 -13.99 14.93
C GLN A 21 -2.72 -12.90 16.00
N GLY A 22 -3.72 -12.69 16.85
CA GLY A 22 -3.53 -12.18 18.22
C GLY A 22 -3.59 -10.68 18.44
N VAL A 23 -3.50 -9.84 17.40
CA VAL A 23 -3.60 -8.39 17.58
C VAL A 23 -5.00 -7.93 17.22
N ASP A 24 -5.70 -7.33 18.19
CA ASP A 24 -6.93 -6.58 17.98
C ASP A 24 -6.61 -5.09 18.03
N LEU A 25 -7.01 -4.36 17.02
CA LEU A 25 -6.84 -2.92 16.94
C LEU A 25 -8.20 -2.28 16.65
N LEU A 26 -8.70 -1.50 17.58
CA LEU A 26 -10.01 -0.84 17.47
C LEU A 26 -11.15 -1.84 17.21
N GLY A 27 -11.06 -3.06 17.75
CA GLY A 27 -12.05 -4.12 17.61
C GLY A 27 -11.96 -4.93 16.33
N ALA A 28 -11.03 -4.60 15.42
CA ALA A 28 -10.80 -5.35 14.19
C ALA A 28 -9.39 -5.97 14.17
N ARG A 29 -9.21 -7.03 13.39
CA ARG A 29 -7.92 -7.74 13.29
C ARG A 29 -7.13 -7.30 12.06
N PRO A 30 -6.04 -6.54 12.22
CA PRO A 30 -5.19 -6.18 11.11
C PRO A 30 -4.49 -7.41 10.51
N LYS A 31 -4.25 -7.38 9.20
CA LYS A 31 -3.51 -8.40 8.46
C LYS A 31 -2.06 -8.01 8.25
N SER A 32 -1.80 -6.72 8.10
CA SER A 32 -0.44 -6.17 8.07
C SER A 32 -0.41 -4.75 8.57
N ILE A 33 0.75 -4.38 9.11
CA ILE A 33 1.07 -3.00 9.49
C ILE A 33 2.35 -2.64 8.76
N SER A 34 2.38 -1.47 8.13
CA SER A 34 3.58 -0.92 7.49
C SER A 34 3.75 0.55 7.82
N LEU A 35 5.00 0.97 7.97
CA LEU A 35 5.41 2.34 8.21
C LEU A 35 6.39 2.74 7.11
N VAL A 36 6.22 3.92 6.58
CA VAL A 36 7.19 4.57 5.70
C VAL A 36 7.74 5.79 6.41
N ALA A 37 9.05 5.98 6.35
CA ALA A 37 9.76 7.11 6.94
C ALA A 37 10.78 7.69 5.97
N THR A 38 10.91 9.03 5.96
CA THR A 38 11.90 9.76 5.21
C THR A 38 12.75 10.56 6.20
N GLU A 39 14.07 10.46 6.12
CA GLU A 39 14.99 11.15 7.03
C GLU A 39 14.61 10.97 8.53
N ASP A 40 14.30 9.71 8.90
CA ASP A 40 13.87 9.29 10.25
C ASP A 40 12.55 9.91 10.75
N HIS A 41 11.82 10.62 9.87
CA HIS A 41 10.49 11.12 10.17
C HIS A 41 9.42 10.19 9.60
N PRO A 42 8.43 9.75 10.40
CA PRO A 42 7.35 8.90 9.93
C PRO A 42 6.43 9.68 8.97
N ASP A 43 6.35 9.21 7.73
CA ASP A 43 5.48 9.79 6.71
C ASP A 43 4.05 9.25 6.82
N GLN A 44 3.94 7.92 6.91
CA GLN A 44 2.63 7.25 6.93
C GLN A 44 2.72 5.87 7.56
N LEU A 45 1.84 5.63 8.53
CA LEU A 45 1.52 4.29 9.03
C LEU A 45 0.28 3.78 8.27
N THR A 46 0.39 2.59 7.71
CA THR A 46 -0.70 1.92 7.00
C THR A 46 -1.06 0.63 7.71
N ILE A 47 -2.31 0.50 8.10
CA ILE A 47 -2.87 -0.67 8.79
C ILE A 47 -3.89 -1.30 7.86
N MET A 48 -3.55 -2.47 7.32
CA MET A 48 -4.39 -3.23 6.42
C MET A 48 -5.23 -4.24 7.20
N PHE A 49 -6.53 -4.13 7.07
CA PHE A 49 -7.50 -5.07 7.64
C PHE A 49 -7.93 -6.10 6.59
N ALA A 50 -9.22 -6.48 6.56
CA ALA A 50 -9.69 -7.42 5.56
C ALA A 50 -9.32 -6.97 4.15
N ASN A 51 -8.72 -7.85 3.40
CA ASN A 51 -8.34 -7.60 2.01
C ASN A 51 -8.37 -8.91 1.20
N LYS A 52 -8.45 -8.77 -0.10
CA LYS A 52 -8.56 -9.89 -1.04
C LYS A 52 -7.40 -10.89 -0.93
N GLY A 53 -6.16 -10.39 -0.78
CA GLY A 53 -4.96 -11.23 -0.75
C GLY A 53 -4.82 -12.07 0.51
N ASP A 54 -5.03 -11.47 1.68
CA ASP A 54 -4.81 -12.11 2.98
C ASP A 54 -6.06 -12.79 3.54
N SER A 55 -7.26 -12.35 3.13
CA SER A 55 -8.54 -12.88 3.62
C SER A 55 -9.08 -14.02 2.78
N ALA A 56 -8.40 -14.40 1.70
CA ALA A 56 -8.78 -15.54 0.91
C ALA A 56 -8.59 -16.86 1.68
N SER A 57 -9.52 -17.78 1.54
CA SER A 57 -9.45 -19.10 2.20
C SER A 57 -8.22 -19.89 1.74
N THR A 58 -7.68 -20.72 2.64
CA THR A 58 -6.53 -21.60 2.32
C THR A 58 -6.81 -22.52 1.12
N SER A 59 -8.08 -22.92 0.92
CA SER A 59 -8.51 -23.73 -0.21
C SER A 59 -8.38 -22.99 -1.56
N LEU A 60 -8.60 -21.66 -1.59
CA LEU A 60 -8.38 -20.85 -2.78
C LEU A 60 -6.89 -20.66 -3.10
N ARG A 61 -6.05 -20.58 -2.07
CA ARG A 61 -4.59 -20.50 -2.25
C ARG A 61 -4.00 -21.82 -2.77
N ALA A 62 -4.56 -22.97 -2.36
CA ALA A 62 -4.09 -24.29 -2.79
C ALA A 62 -4.50 -24.65 -4.22
N ASN A 63 -5.63 -24.11 -4.72
CA ASN A 63 -6.16 -24.37 -6.05
C ASN A 63 -5.91 -23.17 -6.98
N ALA A 64 -4.66 -22.90 -7.30
CA ALA A 64 -4.24 -21.79 -8.18
C ALA A 64 -4.87 -21.80 -9.59
N ALA A 65 -5.56 -22.90 -9.98
CA ALA A 65 -6.27 -23.06 -11.25
C ALA A 65 -7.78 -22.81 -11.17
N ALA A 66 -8.33 -22.64 -9.96
CA ALA A 66 -9.76 -22.40 -9.79
C ALA A 66 -10.02 -20.90 -9.65
N ASN A 67 -10.79 -20.33 -10.56
CA ASN A 67 -11.34 -18.99 -10.41
C ASN A 67 -12.03 -18.87 -9.04
N ALA A 68 -11.77 -17.76 -8.32
CA ALA A 68 -12.45 -17.48 -7.06
C ALA A 68 -13.95 -17.63 -7.22
N SER A 69 -14.57 -18.45 -6.38
CA SER A 69 -16.01 -18.67 -6.48
C SER A 69 -16.77 -17.39 -6.12
N LEU A 70 -17.99 -17.23 -6.62
CA LEU A 70 -18.87 -16.12 -6.24
C LEU A 70 -19.08 -16.02 -4.73
N LYS A 71 -19.05 -17.17 -4.02
CA LYS A 71 -19.16 -17.23 -2.56
C LYS A 71 -17.95 -16.59 -1.88
N ASP A 72 -16.75 -16.84 -2.37
CA ASP A 72 -15.52 -16.28 -1.81
C ASP A 72 -15.45 -14.76 -2.00
N ILE A 73 -15.84 -14.27 -3.18
CA ILE A 73 -15.91 -12.83 -3.47
C ILE A 73 -16.95 -12.15 -2.56
N THR A 74 -18.08 -12.78 -2.33
CA THR A 74 -19.15 -12.27 -1.45
C THR A 74 -18.67 -12.22 -0.01
N GLU A 75 -17.96 -13.24 0.46
CA GLU A 75 -17.41 -13.29 1.80
C GLU A 75 -16.33 -12.23 2.01
N ILE A 76 -15.41 -12.05 1.07
CA ILE A 76 -14.41 -10.97 1.12
C ILE A 76 -15.08 -9.59 1.20
N LYS A 77 -16.11 -9.34 0.39
CA LYS A 77 -16.87 -8.09 0.47
C LYS A 77 -17.51 -7.89 1.84
N ARG A 78 -18.10 -8.95 2.40
CA ARG A 78 -18.71 -8.93 3.74
C ARG A 78 -17.69 -8.62 4.82
N LEU A 79 -16.52 -9.25 4.81
CA LEU A 79 -15.45 -9.01 5.78
C LEU A 79 -14.94 -7.55 5.70
N ILE A 80 -14.68 -7.05 4.50
CA ILE A 80 -14.24 -5.67 4.28
C ILE A 80 -15.27 -4.66 4.81
N GLN A 81 -16.56 -4.92 4.57
CA GLN A 81 -17.63 -4.06 5.07
C GLN A 81 -17.71 -4.11 6.60
N ALA A 82 -17.63 -5.31 7.20
CA ALA A 82 -17.69 -5.49 8.64
C ALA A 82 -16.54 -4.76 9.37
N ASP A 83 -15.30 -4.94 8.89
CA ASP A 83 -14.15 -4.23 9.46
C ASP A 83 -14.30 -2.70 9.32
N HIS A 84 -14.72 -2.23 8.15
CA HIS A 84 -14.91 -0.80 7.93
C HIS A 84 -15.95 -0.21 8.89
N ASP A 85 -17.10 -0.86 9.08
CA ASP A 85 -18.18 -0.35 9.92
C ASP A 85 -17.80 -0.38 11.39
N LEU A 86 -17.09 -1.43 11.82
CA LEU A 86 -16.57 -1.56 13.17
C LEU A 86 -15.54 -0.48 13.50
N LEU A 87 -14.55 -0.30 12.61
CA LEU A 87 -13.53 0.74 12.74
C LEU A 87 -14.14 2.13 12.73
N LYS A 88 -15.07 2.42 11.80
CA LYS A 88 -15.81 3.68 11.78
C LYS A 88 -16.51 3.96 13.10
N LYS A 89 -17.23 2.96 13.64
CA LYS A 89 -17.93 3.08 14.93
C LYS A 89 -16.95 3.41 16.06
N ASN A 90 -15.87 2.65 16.18
CA ASN A 90 -14.95 2.76 17.29
C ASN A 90 -14.08 4.02 17.20
N ILE A 91 -13.58 4.39 16.03
CA ILE A 91 -12.85 5.66 15.82
C ILE A 91 -13.79 6.85 16.08
N SER A 92 -15.03 6.79 15.62
CA SER A 92 -16.00 7.87 15.89
C SER A 92 -16.37 7.97 17.38
N GLY A 93 -16.35 6.87 18.11
CA GLY A 93 -16.54 6.90 19.57
C GLY A 93 -15.40 7.62 20.29
N LEU A 94 -14.19 7.57 19.76
CA LEU A 94 -13.01 8.21 20.34
C LEU A 94 -12.79 9.65 19.84
N LEU A 95 -13.01 9.90 18.55
CA LEU A 95 -12.61 11.14 17.89
C LEU A 95 -13.80 11.95 17.34
N GLY A 96 -15.02 11.48 17.55
CA GLY A 96 -16.22 12.17 17.04
C GLY A 96 -16.55 11.83 15.59
N LYS A 97 -17.45 12.62 15.00
CA LYS A 97 -17.97 12.40 13.64
C LYS A 97 -16.90 12.64 12.59
N PRO A 98 -16.70 11.71 11.63
CA PRO A 98 -15.75 11.92 10.53
C PRO A 98 -16.24 12.94 9.51
N SER A 99 -15.29 13.57 8.86
CA SER A 99 -15.47 14.25 7.58
C SER A 99 -15.10 13.32 6.41
N THR A 100 -15.31 13.78 5.18
CA THR A 100 -14.86 13.09 3.98
C THR A 100 -14.00 14.03 3.15
N GLN A 101 -12.85 13.55 2.69
CA GLN A 101 -11.93 14.33 1.87
C GLN A 101 -11.36 13.46 0.75
N GLY A 102 -11.09 14.08 -0.42
CA GLY A 102 -10.38 13.41 -1.50
C GLY A 102 -8.90 13.20 -1.12
N PHE A 103 -8.39 11.98 -1.32
CA PHE A 103 -7.03 11.60 -1.02
C PHE A 103 -6.42 10.82 -2.20
N GLY A 104 -5.12 11.01 -2.47
CA GLY A 104 -4.42 10.44 -3.61
C GLY A 104 -4.54 11.30 -4.88
N GLU A 105 -3.89 10.83 -5.93
CA GLU A 105 -3.89 11.48 -7.24
C GLU A 105 -5.25 11.38 -7.94
N ALA A 106 -5.42 12.10 -9.04
CA ALA A 106 -6.64 12.07 -9.83
C ALA A 106 -6.89 10.69 -10.48
N GLY A 107 -8.11 10.45 -10.92
CA GLY A 107 -8.48 9.23 -11.64
C GLY A 107 -8.73 8.03 -10.72
N LYS A 108 -8.30 6.84 -11.14
CA LYS A 108 -8.59 5.56 -10.46
C LYS A 108 -7.93 5.43 -9.09
N THR A 109 -6.88 6.20 -8.82
CA THR A 109 -6.14 6.17 -7.56
C THR A 109 -6.73 7.08 -6.49
N ARG A 110 -7.63 7.99 -6.87
CA ARG A 110 -8.29 8.89 -5.91
C ARG A 110 -9.28 8.13 -5.04
N GLU A 111 -9.20 8.38 -3.76
CA GLU A 111 -10.07 7.82 -2.72
C GLU A 111 -10.81 8.93 -1.99
N PHE A 112 -11.91 8.57 -1.32
CA PHE A 112 -12.68 9.46 -0.47
C PHE A 112 -12.82 8.83 0.92
N PRO A 113 -11.73 8.80 1.71
CA PRO A 113 -11.72 8.22 3.03
C PRO A 113 -12.63 8.98 4.00
N LEU A 114 -13.06 8.27 5.05
CA LEU A 114 -13.51 8.90 6.28
C LEU A 114 -12.29 9.46 7.00
N ARG A 115 -12.37 10.72 7.41
CA ARG A 115 -11.25 11.46 8.00
C ARG A 115 -11.57 11.91 9.42
N TRP A 116 -10.66 11.65 10.34
CA TRP A 116 -10.60 12.22 11.68
C TRP A 116 -9.25 12.89 11.89
N ASN A 117 -9.24 13.99 12.64
CA ASN A 117 -8.02 14.68 13.03
C ASN A 117 -7.89 14.66 14.55
N HIS A 118 -6.69 14.42 15.04
CA HIS A 118 -6.37 14.47 16.47
C HIS A 118 -4.92 14.89 16.68
N GLN A 119 -4.68 15.97 17.40
CA GLN A 119 -3.36 16.45 17.81
C GLN A 119 -2.31 16.45 16.67
N GLY A 120 -2.64 17.07 15.53
CA GLY A 120 -1.72 17.15 14.37
C GLY A 120 -1.62 15.87 13.54
N THR A 121 -2.34 14.81 13.92
CA THR A 121 -2.39 13.53 13.21
C THR A 121 -3.75 13.34 12.55
N THR A 122 -3.76 12.78 11.36
CA THR A 122 -4.97 12.45 10.59
C THR A 122 -5.11 10.94 10.44
N PHE A 123 -6.33 10.46 10.65
CA PHE A 123 -6.74 9.08 10.47
C PHE A 123 -7.65 9.01 9.24
N LEU A 124 -7.28 8.21 8.25
CA LEU A 124 -8.00 8.03 7.00
C LEU A 124 -8.46 6.60 6.85
N LEU A 125 -9.75 6.34 7.01
CA LEU A 125 -10.33 5.02 6.84
C LEU A 125 -10.94 4.89 5.45
N THR A 126 -10.41 3.96 4.66
CA THR A 126 -10.85 3.69 3.29
C THR A 126 -11.31 2.24 3.17
N LYS A 127 -12.38 2.01 2.40
CA LYS A 127 -12.70 0.69 1.86
C LYS A 127 -12.80 0.73 0.35
N ARG A 128 -12.28 -0.31 -0.29
CA ARG A 128 -12.51 -0.66 -1.70
C ARG A 128 -13.27 -1.98 -1.73
N PRO A 129 -14.56 -1.99 -2.08
CA PRO A 129 -15.39 -3.20 -2.04
C PRO A 129 -14.77 -4.36 -2.83
N GLY A 130 -14.57 -5.50 -2.17
CA GLY A 130 -13.96 -6.68 -2.76
C GLY A 130 -12.43 -6.65 -2.85
N GLU A 131 -11.78 -5.55 -2.45
CA GLU A 131 -10.33 -5.40 -2.52
C GLU A 131 -9.71 -5.27 -1.12
N PHE A 132 -10.04 -4.20 -0.37
CA PHE A 132 -9.45 -4.00 0.95
C PHE A 132 -10.23 -3.01 1.85
N CYS A 133 -9.95 -3.11 3.16
CA CYS A 133 -10.19 -2.09 4.18
C CYS A 133 -8.85 -1.66 4.77
N VAL A 134 -8.56 -0.36 4.79
CA VAL A 134 -7.29 0.20 5.25
C VAL A 134 -7.50 1.44 6.11
N LEU A 135 -6.74 1.54 7.19
CA LEU A 135 -6.58 2.75 8.01
C LEU A 135 -5.17 3.29 7.77
N ARG A 136 -5.07 4.54 7.30
CA ARG A 136 -3.81 5.28 7.20
C ARG A 136 -3.75 6.32 8.30
N VAL A 137 -2.59 6.44 8.92
CA VAL A 137 -2.30 7.43 9.97
C VAL A 137 -1.10 8.24 9.50
N LEU A 138 -1.24 9.55 9.40
CA LEU A 138 -0.22 10.43 8.84
C LEU A 138 -0.32 11.84 9.43
N PRO A 139 0.73 12.69 9.31
CA PRO A 139 0.66 14.09 9.72
C PRO A 139 -0.49 14.82 9.01
N SER A 140 -1.22 15.66 9.75
CA SER A 140 -2.37 16.40 9.20
C SER A 140 -2.00 17.26 8.00
N LEU A 141 -0.80 17.86 8.00
CA LEU A 141 -0.31 18.64 6.87
C LEU A 141 -0.24 17.80 5.58
N SER A 142 0.30 16.58 5.66
CA SER A 142 0.36 15.66 4.52
C SER A 142 -1.03 15.26 4.05
N ALA A 143 -1.96 15.02 4.98
CA ALA A 143 -3.36 14.71 4.67
C ALA A 143 -4.08 15.90 4.00
N ASP A 144 -3.82 17.13 4.43
CA ASP A 144 -4.39 18.36 3.85
C ASP A 144 -3.95 18.59 2.40
N HIS A 145 -2.73 18.18 2.07
CA HIS A 145 -2.24 18.14 0.69
C HIS A 145 -2.78 16.92 -0.10
N GLY A 146 -3.70 16.15 0.48
CA GLY A 146 -4.33 14.99 -0.15
C GLY A 146 -3.38 13.80 -0.38
N GLY A 147 -2.33 13.69 0.44
CA GLY A 147 -1.30 12.66 0.28
C GLY A 147 -0.46 12.80 -1.00
N LYS A 148 -0.51 13.97 -1.62
CA LYS A 148 0.35 14.27 -2.78
C LYS A 148 1.77 14.48 -2.31
N THR A 149 2.70 13.81 -2.96
CA THR A 149 4.13 13.98 -2.69
C THR A 149 4.74 15.00 -3.65
N SER A 150 5.77 15.69 -3.18
CA SER A 150 6.56 16.59 -4.04
C SER A 150 7.21 15.78 -5.15
N ARG A 151 7.03 16.23 -6.39
CA ARG A 151 7.69 15.61 -7.54
C ARG A 151 9.19 15.91 -7.51
N ILE A 152 10.03 14.90 -7.53
CA ILE A 152 11.45 15.04 -7.78
C ILE A 152 11.66 15.47 -9.25
N SER A 153 12.47 16.48 -9.54
CA SER A 153 12.75 16.90 -10.91
C SER A 153 13.42 15.79 -11.71
N ASP A 154 13.27 15.81 -13.05
CA ASP A 154 13.87 14.79 -13.92
C ASP A 154 15.39 14.81 -13.89
N SER A 155 15.98 15.99 -13.73
CA SER A 155 17.43 16.14 -13.57
C SER A 155 17.92 15.52 -12.26
N ALA A 156 17.26 15.82 -11.14
CA ALA A 156 17.59 15.25 -9.84
C ALA A 156 17.37 13.74 -9.80
N MET A 157 16.32 13.24 -10.47
CA MET A 157 16.09 11.80 -10.57
C MET A 157 17.17 11.09 -11.40
N ARG A 158 17.56 11.66 -12.55
CA ARG A 158 18.66 11.10 -13.36
C ARG A 158 19.98 11.09 -12.59
N GLU A 159 20.29 12.13 -11.86
CA GLU A 159 21.50 12.21 -11.02
C GLU A 159 21.42 11.15 -9.90
N ARG A 160 20.26 11.01 -9.23
CA ARG A 160 20.03 9.98 -8.23
C ARG A 160 20.24 8.56 -8.80
N MET A 161 19.68 8.26 -9.97
CA MET A 161 19.82 6.95 -10.61
C MET A 161 21.27 6.69 -11.04
N LYS A 162 21.98 7.70 -11.54
CA LYS A 162 23.40 7.60 -11.91
C LYS A 162 24.26 7.29 -10.68
N ASN A 163 24.01 7.99 -9.56
CA ASN A 163 24.76 7.80 -8.31
C ASN A 163 24.45 6.46 -7.61
N ASN A 164 23.39 5.76 -8.01
CA ASN A 164 23.07 4.42 -7.52
C ASN A 164 23.79 3.32 -8.31
N VAL A 165 24.48 3.63 -9.40
CA VAL A 165 25.26 2.65 -10.16
C VAL A 165 26.66 2.55 -9.55
N VAL A 166 26.99 1.37 -9.03
CA VAL A 166 28.28 1.09 -8.38
C VAL A 166 29.05 0.07 -9.18
N HIS A 167 30.27 0.42 -9.59
CA HIS A 167 31.22 -0.49 -10.24
C HIS A 167 32.13 -1.10 -9.16
N ARG A 168 32.11 -2.41 -9.03
CA ARG A 168 32.95 -3.15 -8.07
C ARG A 168 34.30 -3.50 -8.69
N PRO A 169 35.36 -3.70 -7.85
CA PRO A 169 36.70 -4.09 -8.33
C PRO A 169 36.74 -5.40 -9.10
N ASN A 170 35.80 -6.33 -8.83
CA ASN A 170 35.67 -7.60 -9.52
C ASN A 170 35.01 -7.53 -10.91
N GLY A 171 34.61 -6.31 -11.36
CA GLY A 171 33.94 -6.07 -12.65
C GLY A 171 32.42 -6.07 -12.58
N ASP A 172 31.82 -6.37 -11.43
CA ASP A 172 30.35 -6.31 -11.28
C ASP A 172 29.85 -4.87 -11.32
N VAL A 173 28.68 -4.69 -11.93
CA VAL A 173 27.93 -3.44 -11.89
C VAL A 173 26.64 -3.66 -11.10
N ILE A 174 26.44 -2.90 -10.04
CA ILE A 174 25.30 -3.04 -9.13
C ILE A 174 24.48 -1.76 -9.16
N ILE A 175 23.18 -1.91 -9.09
CA ILE A 175 22.26 -0.78 -8.84
C ILE A 175 21.84 -0.85 -7.38
N GLU A 176 22.23 0.16 -6.62
CA GLU A 176 21.88 0.31 -5.20
C GLU A 176 20.58 1.06 -5.00
N ASN A 177 20.09 1.10 -3.75
CA ASN A 177 18.91 1.85 -3.33
C ASN A 177 17.62 1.48 -4.05
N ILE A 178 17.51 0.25 -4.58
CA ILE A 178 16.24 -0.30 -5.04
C ILE A 178 15.46 -0.74 -3.79
N PRO A 179 14.31 -0.13 -3.46
CA PRO A 179 13.59 -0.49 -2.25
C PRO A 179 13.08 -1.93 -2.33
N MET A 180 13.06 -2.61 -1.20
CA MET A 180 12.40 -3.90 -1.05
C MET A 180 10.92 -3.68 -0.75
N VAL A 181 10.08 -4.61 -1.21
CA VAL A 181 8.66 -4.67 -0.90
C VAL A 181 8.31 -6.12 -0.63
N ASP A 182 8.04 -6.44 0.61
CA ASP A 182 7.59 -7.77 1.01
C ASP A 182 6.13 -7.99 0.55
N GLN A 183 5.93 -8.99 -0.27
CA GLN A 183 4.59 -9.34 -0.75
C GLN A 183 3.74 -10.10 0.30
N GLY A 184 4.40 -10.64 1.34
CA GLY A 184 3.77 -11.54 2.30
C GLY A 184 3.41 -12.91 1.71
N PRO A 185 2.58 -13.69 2.42
CA PRO A 185 2.23 -15.07 2.02
C PRO A 185 1.24 -15.16 0.86
N LYS A 186 0.99 -14.08 0.15
CA LYS A 186 0.04 -13.98 -0.97
C LYS A 186 0.74 -13.88 -2.32
N GLY A 187 0.05 -14.23 -3.41
CA GLY A 187 0.59 -14.22 -4.78
C GLY A 187 0.73 -12.81 -5.38
N PHE A 188 1.32 -11.85 -4.66
CA PHE A 188 1.48 -10.46 -5.08
C PHE A 188 2.88 -10.15 -5.63
N CYS A 189 3.58 -11.14 -6.20
CA CYS A 189 4.93 -10.95 -6.74
C CYS A 189 4.99 -9.86 -7.83
N VAL A 190 4.04 -9.83 -8.76
CA VAL A 190 3.97 -8.81 -9.81
C VAL A 190 3.68 -7.43 -9.24
N PRO A 191 2.62 -7.19 -8.43
CA PRO A 191 2.42 -5.92 -7.75
C PRO A 191 3.63 -5.46 -6.94
N ALA A 192 4.27 -6.35 -6.18
CA ALA A 192 5.44 -6.02 -5.37
C ALA A 192 6.62 -5.55 -6.24
N THR A 193 6.89 -6.25 -7.35
CA THR A 193 7.96 -5.87 -8.29
C THR A 193 7.70 -4.49 -8.91
N TYR A 194 6.48 -4.23 -9.38
CA TYR A 194 6.14 -2.92 -9.93
C TYR A 194 6.16 -1.82 -8.88
N THR A 195 5.74 -2.11 -7.64
CA THR A 195 5.86 -1.16 -6.51
C THR A 195 7.32 -0.76 -6.32
N ARG A 196 8.26 -1.72 -6.28
CA ARG A 196 9.69 -1.45 -6.16
C ARG A 196 10.23 -0.55 -7.27
N VAL A 197 9.89 -0.86 -8.52
CA VAL A 197 10.34 -0.08 -9.70
C VAL A 197 9.80 1.35 -9.63
N LEU A 198 8.52 1.52 -9.31
CA LEU A 198 7.89 2.84 -9.22
C LEU A 198 8.50 3.67 -8.07
N LEU A 199 8.67 3.09 -6.89
CA LEU A 199 9.32 3.75 -5.76
C LEU A 199 10.77 4.15 -6.10
N TYR A 200 11.53 3.29 -6.76
CA TYR A 200 12.88 3.59 -7.23
C TYR A 200 12.90 4.78 -8.21
N ALA A 201 11.88 4.88 -9.07
CA ALA A 201 11.68 6.00 -9.99
C ALA A 201 11.08 7.25 -9.34
N GLY A 202 10.92 7.28 -8.02
CA GLY A 202 10.33 8.41 -7.28
C GLY A 202 8.84 8.59 -7.50
N VAL A 203 8.15 7.53 -7.90
CA VAL A 203 6.68 7.49 -8.04
C VAL A 203 6.11 6.79 -6.80
N PRO A 204 5.35 7.48 -5.95
CA PRO A 204 4.69 6.85 -4.81
C PRO A 204 3.78 5.71 -5.27
N ALA A 205 3.99 4.56 -4.72
CA ALA A 205 3.25 3.36 -5.08
C ALA A 205 2.95 2.52 -3.83
N ASP A 206 1.80 1.88 -3.82
CA ASP A 206 1.34 0.98 -2.76
C ASP A 206 1.02 -0.39 -3.35
N LEU A 207 1.47 -1.44 -2.65
CA LEU A 207 1.32 -2.83 -3.07
C LEU A 207 -0.15 -3.21 -3.35
N TYR A 208 -1.06 -2.85 -2.46
CA TYR A 208 -2.48 -3.20 -2.58
C TYR A 208 -3.19 -2.38 -3.64
N LEU A 209 -2.79 -1.11 -3.81
CA LEU A 209 -3.28 -0.28 -4.89
C LEU A 209 -2.85 -0.84 -6.25
N LEU A 210 -1.60 -1.26 -6.39
CA LEU A 210 -1.13 -1.90 -7.64
C LEU A 210 -1.78 -3.26 -7.87
N ALA A 211 -2.04 -4.05 -6.83
CA ALA A 211 -2.81 -5.28 -6.94
C ALA A 211 -4.23 -5.03 -7.47
N LEU A 212 -4.90 -3.98 -6.97
CA LEU A 212 -6.20 -3.53 -7.48
C LEU A 212 -6.12 -3.12 -8.96
N LEU A 213 -5.19 -2.23 -9.31
CA LEU A 213 -5.05 -1.70 -10.66
C LEU A 213 -4.64 -2.78 -11.67
N GLY A 214 -3.76 -3.70 -11.27
CA GLY A 214 -3.31 -4.85 -12.06
C GLY A 214 -4.34 -5.98 -12.14
N ARG A 215 -5.51 -5.82 -11.49
CA ARG A 215 -6.55 -6.85 -11.42
C ARG A 215 -6.01 -8.18 -10.89
N THR A 216 -5.13 -8.12 -9.90
CA THR A 216 -4.58 -9.31 -9.26
C THR A 216 -5.70 -10.14 -8.66
N ASP A 217 -5.76 -11.41 -9.02
CA ASP A 217 -6.78 -12.33 -8.54
C ASP A 217 -6.26 -13.31 -7.50
N VAL A 218 -7.15 -13.80 -6.66
CA VAL A 218 -6.81 -14.80 -5.66
C VAL A 218 -6.60 -16.13 -6.38
N GLY A 219 -5.36 -16.63 -6.41
CA GLY A 219 -5.00 -17.87 -7.10
C GLY A 219 -4.80 -17.73 -8.62
N GLY A 220 -5.27 -16.65 -9.26
CA GLY A 220 -5.15 -16.43 -10.70
C GLY A 220 -3.94 -15.57 -11.12
N GLY A 221 -3.26 -14.96 -10.15
CA GLY A 221 -2.12 -14.08 -10.44
C GLY A 221 -2.54 -12.69 -10.93
N THR A 222 -1.64 -12.01 -11.60
CA THR A 222 -1.82 -10.63 -12.08
C THR A 222 -1.80 -10.57 -13.59
N SER A 223 -2.75 -9.85 -14.20
CA SER A 223 -2.71 -9.52 -15.62
C SER A 223 -1.53 -8.60 -15.92
N THR A 224 -0.53 -9.10 -16.64
CA THR A 224 0.66 -8.32 -17.02
C THR A 224 0.30 -7.05 -17.79
N MET A 225 -0.62 -7.16 -18.76
CA MET A 225 -1.08 -6.01 -19.55
C MET A 225 -1.84 -4.98 -18.69
N ALA A 226 -2.71 -5.42 -17.77
CA ALA A 226 -3.41 -4.50 -16.88
C ALA A 226 -2.43 -3.81 -15.91
N MET A 227 -1.43 -4.54 -15.42
CA MET A 227 -0.38 -4.00 -14.56
C MET A 227 0.48 -2.98 -15.29
N GLU A 228 0.97 -3.31 -16.49
CA GLU A 228 1.79 -2.40 -17.29
C GLU A 228 1.05 -1.10 -17.60
N ASN A 229 -0.20 -1.17 -18.08
CA ASN A 229 -1.02 0.00 -18.35
C ASN A 229 -1.25 0.85 -17.09
N SER A 230 -1.47 0.20 -15.95
CA SER A 230 -1.69 0.89 -14.69
C SER A 230 -0.42 1.55 -14.15
N ALA A 231 0.71 0.87 -14.24
CA ALA A 231 2.00 1.40 -13.83
C ALA A 231 2.41 2.60 -14.71
N ARG A 232 2.20 2.51 -16.02
CA ARG A 232 2.41 3.65 -16.95
C ARG A 232 1.51 4.83 -16.61
N ALA A 233 0.21 4.61 -16.38
CA ALA A 233 -0.72 5.68 -16.02
C ALA A 233 -0.33 6.34 -14.69
N LEU A 234 0.10 5.56 -13.71
CA LEU A 234 0.58 6.08 -12.43
C LEU A 234 1.87 6.87 -12.62
N ALA A 235 2.87 6.33 -13.32
CA ALA A 235 4.12 7.03 -13.61
C ALA A 235 3.86 8.35 -14.35
N PHE A 236 2.99 8.33 -15.36
CA PHE A 236 2.61 9.52 -16.12
C PHE A 236 1.95 10.60 -15.24
N SER A 237 1.11 10.23 -14.26
CA SER A 237 0.50 11.18 -13.32
C SER A 237 1.54 11.90 -12.44
N TYR A 238 2.71 11.30 -12.27
CA TYR A 238 3.88 11.90 -11.61
C TYR A 238 4.90 12.49 -12.60
N GLY A 239 4.57 12.51 -13.90
CA GLY A 239 5.43 13.04 -14.95
C GLY A 239 6.67 12.18 -15.20
N ARG A 240 6.53 10.87 -15.11
CA ARG A 240 7.57 9.86 -15.39
C ARG A 240 7.19 9.02 -16.60
#